data_ed98268267539578e903db546ac013f2
#
_entry.id   ed98268267539578e903db546ac013f2
#
_cell.length_a   1.000
_cell.length_b   1.000
_cell.length_c   1.000
_cell.angle_alpha   90.00
_cell.angle_beta   90.00
_cell.angle_gamma   90.00
#
_symmetry.space_group_name_H-M   'P 1'
#
loop_
_entity.id
_entity.type
_entity.pdbx_description
1 polymer ?
#
loop_
_entity_poly.entity_id
_entity_poly.type
_entity_poly.pdbx_seq_one_letter_code
_entity_poly.pdbx_strand_id
1 'polypeptide(L)'
;MFCLIVFAWWKDAVALHLYITRNKFIVNGIEFKYCNMWLYENKEVNKLPEDCVGFVYQITNTTNGRMYIGKKLAKFKRSRSPLKGRRNKRRYKVNSDWEDYYGSSDNLTIDIKRLGKNNFKREVLFYCHSKAELSYVEAREQFARKVLESDAYYNGHIRVRVHGKGILKK
;
A
#
# COMPACT_ATOMS: atom_id res chain seq x y z
N MET A 1 19.46 18.00 -5.75
CA MET A 1 18.60 19.13 -6.10
C MET A 1 17.56 19.24 -5.00
N PHE A 2 17.75 20.20 -4.10
CA PHE A 2 16.89 20.39 -2.92
C PHE A 2 15.71 21.28 -3.32
N CYS A 3 14.49 20.79 -3.12
CA CYS A 3 13.31 21.62 -3.31
C CYS A 3 12.96 22.26 -1.96
N LEU A 4 13.25 23.54 -1.85
CA LEU A 4 12.87 24.38 -0.71
C LEU A 4 11.44 24.86 -0.97
N ILE A 5 10.46 24.37 -0.22
CA ILE A 5 9.13 24.97 -0.23
C ILE A 5 9.00 25.80 1.05
N VAL A 6 9.10 27.11 0.87
CA VAL A 6 8.83 28.08 1.94
C VAL A 6 7.36 28.47 1.82
N PHE A 7 6.52 28.03 2.77
CA PHE A 7 5.21 28.61 2.96
C PHE A 7 5.31 29.75 3.99
N ALA A 8 5.33 30.98 3.51
CA ALA A 8 5.10 32.15 4.32
C ALA A 8 3.62 32.47 4.23
N TRP A 9 2.89 32.39 5.34
CA TRP A 9 1.77 33.26 5.69
C TRP A 9 1.07 32.75 6.96
N TRP A 10 1.38 33.34 8.10
CA TRP A 10 0.44 33.88 9.08
C TRP A 10 1.22 34.66 10.14
N LYS A 11 0.75 35.87 10.46
CA LYS A 11 1.25 36.71 11.57
C LYS A 11 1.05 35.91 12.86
N ASP A 12 2.10 35.78 13.67
CA ASP A 12 2.17 35.16 15.00
C ASP A 12 2.41 33.65 15.07
N ALA A 13 2.89 32.98 14.02
CA ALA A 13 3.35 31.60 14.11
C ALA A 13 4.88 31.52 13.96
N VAL A 14 5.53 30.82 14.88
CA VAL A 14 6.92 30.38 14.80
C VAL A 14 7.15 29.81 13.40
N ALA A 15 8.14 30.34 12.66
CA ALA A 15 8.43 29.90 11.31
C ALA A 15 8.69 28.41 11.28
N LEU A 16 7.76 27.66 10.70
CA LEU A 16 7.85 26.21 10.58
C LEU A 16 8.81 25.91 9.42
N HIS A 17 10.04 25.51 9.72
CA HIS A 17 11.00 25.05 8.72
C HIS A 17 10.75 23.57 8.42
N LEU A 18 10.06 23.31 7.31
CA LEU A 18 9.81 21.96 6.81
C LEU A 18 10.83 21.61 5.73
N TYR A 19 11.72 20.65 5.99
CA TYR A 19 12.63 20.07 5.00
C TYR A 19 12.14 18.65 4.67
N ILE A 20 11.78 18.42 3.40
CA ILE A 20 11.42 17.09 2.92
C ILE A 20 12.60 16.52 2.16
N THR A 21 13.21 15.48 2.70
CA THR A 21 14.19 14.64 2.02
C THR A 21 13.62 13.28 1.71
N ARG A 22 14.28 12.47 0.89
CA ARG A 22 13.77 11.21 0.33
C ARG A 22 12.99 10.27 1.26
N ASN A 23 13.17 10.34 2.59
CA ASN A 23 12.47 9.49 3.57
C ASN A 23 12.27 10.16 4.93
N LYS A 24 12.43 11.48 5.01
CA LYS A 24 12.41 12.21 6.27
C LYS A 24 11.73 13.56 6.05
N PHE A 25 10.97 14.00 7.01
CA PHE A 25 10.60 15.40 7.11
C PHE A 25 11.17 15.95 8.43
N ILE A 26 11.66 17.17 8.38
CA ILE A 26 12.24 17.84 9.55
C ILE A 26 11.31 19.01 9.88
N VAL A 27 10.79 19.01 11.10
CA VAL A 27 9.99 20.10 11.63
C VAL A 27 10.72 20.67 12.83
N ASN A 28 11.09 21.96 12.78
CA ASN A 28 11.81 22.65 13.84
C ASN A 28 13.11 21.92 14.30
N GLY A 29 13.85 21.36 13.35
CA GLY A 29 15.10 20.63 13.65
C GLY A 29 14.92 19.21 14.16
N ILE A 30 13.69 18.73 14.37
CA ILE A 30 13.37 17.35 14.74
C ILE A 30 13.16 16.53 13.49
N GLU A 31 13.94 15.47 13.34
CA GLU A 31 13.87 14.57 12.21
C GLU A 31 12.78 13.52 12.41
N PHE A 32 11.74 13.57 11.59
CA PHE A 32 10.71 12.54 11.52
C PHE A 32 10.98 11.63 10.31
N LYS A 33 11.10 10.34 10.56
CA LYS A 33 11.26 9.34 9.51
C LYS A 33 9.87 8.80 9.16
N TYR A 34 9.55 8.65 7.86
CA TYR A 34 8.35 7.92 7.42
C TYR A 34 8.51 6.43 7.75
N CYS A 35 8.53 6.11 9.05
CA CYS A 35 8.74 4.75 9.51
C CYS A 35 7.42 4.00 9.51
N ASN A 36 7.34 2.97 8.67
CA ASN A 36 6.32 1.93 8.75
C ASN A 36 4.87 2.33 8.49
N MET A 37 4.61 3.51 7.91
CA MET A 37 3.25 3.96 7.59
C MET A 37 2.92 3.75 6.10
N TRP A 38 1.64 3.54 5.81
CA TRP A 38 1.13 3.59 4.45
C TRP A 38 0.89 5.04 4.03
N LEU A 39 1.24 5.39 2.80
CA LEU A 39 1.01 6.71 2.23
C LEU A 39 0.00 6.62 1.08
N TYR A 40 -0.87 7.60 0.97
CA TYR A 40 -1.73 7.83 -0.19
C TYR A 40 -1.63 9.30 -0.56
N GLU A 41 -1.23 9.62 -1.80
CA GLU A 41 -0.97 11.00 -2.25
C GLU A 41 -0.06 11.80 -1.28
N ASN A 42 1.00 11.13 -0.79
CA ASN A 42 1.94 11.66 0.20
C ASN A 42 1.34 11.98 1.58
N LYS A 43 0.12 11.55 1.87
CA LYS A 43 -0.52 11.66 3.19
C LYS A 43 -0.53 10.31 3.87
N GLU A 44 -0.43 10.32 5.19
CA GLU A 44 -0.49 9.10 6.01
C GLU A 44 -1.89 8.49 6.00
N VAL A 45 -1.94 7.16 5.82
CA VAL A 45 -3.18 6.38 5.84
C VAL A 45 -3.31 5.69 7.19
N ASN A 46 -4.07 6.28 8.11
CA ASN A 46 -4.38 5.72 9.42
C ASN A 46 -5.62 4.81 9.40
N LYS A 47 -6.52 5.02 8.45
CA LYS A 47 -7.75 4.25 8.30
C LYS A 47 -8.10 4.10 6.81
N LEU A 48 -8.52 2.91 6.41
CA LEU A 48 -9.03 2.68 5.06
C LEU A 48 -10.47 3.25 4.93
N PRO A 49 -10.87 3.72 3.73
CA PRO A 49 -12.25 4.08 3.46
C PRO A 49 -13.23 2.95 3.80
N GLU A 50 -14.42 3.28 4.29
CA GLU A 50 -15.38 2.27 4.79
C GLU A 50 -15.90 1.33 3.70
N ASP A 51 -16.04 1.83 2.49
CA ASP A 51 -16.45 1.11 1.29
C ASP A 51 -15.28 0.38 0.57
N CYS A 52 -14.05 0.55 1.06
CA CYS A 52 -12.87 -0.09 0.50
C CYS A 52 -12.89 -1.60 0.76
N VAL A 53 -12.88 -2.38 -0.32
CA VAL A 53 -12.73 -3.85 -0.28
C VAL A 53 -11.26 -4.24 -0.22
N GLY A 54 -10.39 -3.44 -0.81
CA GLY A 54 -8.96 -3.61 -0.83
C GLY A 54 -8.28 -2.51 -1.64
N PHE A 55 -6.97 -2.52 -1.67
CA PHE A 55 -6.19 -1.50 -2.36
C PHE A 55 -5.02 -2.12 -3.14
N VAL A 56 -4.65 -1.46 -4.22
CA VAL A 56 -3.42 -1.72 -4.98
C VAL A 56 -2.34 -0.80 -4.44
N TYR A 57 -1.15 -1.34 -4.27
CA TYR A 57 -0.06 -0.62 -3.61
C TYR A 57 1.27 -0.83 -4.33
N GLN A 58 2.18 0.08 -4.05
CA GLN A 58 3.59 -0.02 -4.39
C GLN A 58 4.43 -0.03 -3.11
N ILE A 59 5.43 -0.91 -3.07
CA ILE A 59 6.50 -0.87 -2.06
C ILE A 59 7.79 -0.54 -2.80
N THR A 60 8.48 0.49 -2.36
CA THR A 60 9.74 0.94 -2.94
C THR A 60 10.87 0.74 -1.94
N ASN A 61 11.88 -0.03 -2.31
CA ASN A 61 13.15 -0.10 -1.58
C ASN A 61 13.94 1.19 -1.84
N THR A 62 14.09 2.02 -0.83
CA THR A 62 14.72 3.32 -0.96
C THR A 62 16.24 3.25 -1.10
N THR A 63 16.84 2.10 -0.81
CA THR A 63 18.28 1.88 -0.91
C THR A 63 18.73 1.67 -2.37
N ASN A 64 17.95 0.92 -3.15
CA ASN A 64 18.29 0.55 -4.53
C ASN A 64 17.24 0.94 -5.57
N GLY A 65 16.12 1.52 -5.16
CA GLY A 65 15.03 1.95 -6.05
C GLY A 65 14.13 0.82 -6.55
N ARG A 66 14.37 -0.45 -6.20
CA ARG A 66 13.51 -1.56 -6.65
C ARG A 66 12.11 -1.46 -6.06
N MET A 67 11.13 -1.83 -6.86
CA MET A 67 9.70 -1.66 -6.55
C MET A 67 8.96 -3.00 -6.54
N TYR A 68 7.84 -3.04 -5.86
CA TYR A 68 6.88 -4.15 -5.90
C TYR A 68 5.47 -3.62 -6.03
N ILE A 69 4.70 -4.14 -6.99
CA ILE A 69 3.28 -3.82 -7.17
C ILE A 69 2.45 -5.01 -6.74
N GLY A 70 1.51 -4.78 -5.83
CA GLY A 70 0.63 -5.82 -5.34
C GLY A 70 -0.73 -5.30 -4.89
N LYS A 71 -1.58 -6.20 -4.43
CA LYS A 71 -2.89 -5.87 -3.84
C LYS A 71 -3.03 -6.41 -2.43
N LYS A 72 -3.84 -5.74 -1.63
CA LYS A 72 -4.21 -6.19 -0.28
C LYS A 72 -5.70 -6.03 -0.06
N LEU A 73 -6.33 -7.04 0.53
CA LEU A 73 -7.72 -6.94 0.98
C LEU A 73 -7.77 -6.19 2.31
N ALA A 74 -8.75 -5.30 2.46
CA ALA A 74 -9.03 -4.61 3.71
C ALA A 74 -9.60 -5.56 4.79
N LYS A 75 -10.40 -6.55 4.36
CA LYS A 75 -11.05 -7.52 5.26
C LYS A 75 -10.99 -8.93 4.70
N PHE A 76 -10.76 -9.90 5.58
CA PHE A 76 -10.81 -11.32 5.26
C PHE A 76 -12.18 -11.92 5.57
N LYS A 77 -12.67 -12.81 4.69
CA LYS A 77 -13.81 -13.67 5.00
C LYS A 77 -13.34 -14.87 5.80
N ARG A 78 -13.93 -15.09 6.97
CA ARG A 78 -13.68 -16.25 7.83
C ARG A 78 -14.98 -17.04 8.00
N SER A 79 -14.86 -18.31 8.37
CA SER A 79 -16.00 -19.16 8.69
C SER A 79 -15.81 -19.84 10.04
N ARG A 80 -16.89 -19.96 10.80
CA ARG A 80 -16.97 -20.77 12.03
C ARG A 80 -17.87 -21.98 11.79
N SER A 81 -17.72 -22.99 12.62
CA SER A 81 -18.57 -24.18 12.59
C SER A 81 -20.05 -23.80 12.65
N PRO A 82 -20.93 -24.62 12.05
CA PRO A 82 -22.37 -24.46 12.19
C PRO A 82 -22.80 -24.45 13.67
N LEU A 83 -23.93 -23.81 13.96
CA LEU A 83 -24.60 -24.00 15.24
C LEU A 83 -25.17 -25.43 15.30
N LYS A 84 -25.33 -25.95 16.55
CA LYS A 84 -25.94 -27.26 16.79
C LYS A 84 -27.27 -27.38 16.03
N GLY A 85 -27.42 -28.42 15.23
CA GLY A 85 -28.60 -28.65 14.39
C GLY A 85 -28.62 -27.90 13.04
N ARG A 86 -27.60 -27.11 12.67
CA ARG A 86 -27.53 -26.43 11.37
C ARG A 86 -26.37 -26.96 10.53
N ARG A 87 -26.60 -27.08 9.20
CA ARG A 87 -25.57 -27.57 8.24
C ARG A 87 -24.61 -26.46 7.77
N ASN A 88 -25.08 -25.22 7.72
CA ASN A 88 -24.32 -24.14 7.08
C ASN A 88 -23.31 -23.48 8.04
N LYS A 89 -22.05 -23.36 7.58
CA LYS A 89 -21.01 -22.60 8.30
C LYS A 89 -21.39 -21.11 8.39
N ARG A 90 -21.11 -20.50 9.54
CA ARG A 90 -21.33 -19.07 9.77
C ARG A 90 -20.16 -18.28 9.18
N ARG A 91 -20.44 -17.39 8.22
CA ARG A 91 -19.45 -16.53 7.60
C ARG A 91 -19.39 -15.19 8.33
N TYR A 92 -18.20 -14.67 8.57
CA TYR A 92 -17.99 -13.35 9.15
C TYR A 92 -16.76 -12.68 8.51
N LYS A 93 -16.64 -11.37 8.66
CA LYS A 93 -15.50 -10.60 8.17
C LYS A 93 -14.62 -10.19 9.35
N VAL A 94 -13.30 -10.23 9.18
CA VAL A 94 -12.30 -9.70 10.11
C VAL A 94 -11.42 -8.71 9.36
N ASN A 95 -10.89 -7.72 10.07
CA ASN A 95 -9.90 -6.83 9.48
C ASN A 95 -8.68 -7.64 9.04
N SER A 96 -8.05 -7.24 7.96
CA SER A 96 -6.79 -7.84 7.55
C SER A 96 -5.63 -7.22 8.34
N ASP A 97 -4.46 -7.79 8.17
CA ASP A 97 -3.18 -7.33 8.70
C ASP A 97 -2.53 -6.27 7.79
N TRP A 98 -3.33 -5.42 7.14
CA TRP A 98 -2.84 -4.49 6.12
C TRP A 98 -1.83 -3.47 6.69
N GLU A 99 -2.00 -3.06 7.94
CA GLU A 99 -1.14 -2.06 8.59
C GLU A 99 0.33 -2.49 8.62
N ASP A 100 0.59 -3.76 8.94
CA ASP A 100 1.94 -4.34 9.05
C ASP A 100 2.39 -5.09 7.80
N TYR A 101 1.61 -5.04 6.73
CA TYR A 101 1.85 -5.83 5.54
C TYR A 101 2.92 -5.23 4.63
N TYR A 102 3.83 -6.08 4.14
CA TYR A 102 4.97 -5.70 3.27
C TYR A 102 5.06 -6.53 1.99
N GLY A 103 3.93 -6.95 1.44
CA GLY A 103 3.93 -7.74 0.20
C GLY A 103 4.11 -9.24 0.42
N SER A 104 4.11 -10.00 -0.68
CA SER A 104 4.18 -11.47 -0.69
C SER A 104 5.32 -12.02 -1.56
N SER A 105 6.20 -11.17 -2.07
CA SER A 105 7.38 -11.61 -2.83
C SER A 105 8.48 -12.07 -1.86
N ASP A 106 9.06 -13.26 -2.12
CA ASP A 106 10.14 -13.81 -1.31
C ASP A 106 11.38 -12.91 -1.36
N ASN A 107 11.76 -12.45 -2.55
CA ASN A 107 12.90 -11.54 -2.73
C ASN A 107 12.71 -10.22 -1.98
N LEU A 108 11.51 -9.65 -2.00
CA LEU A 108 11.18 -8.46 -1.22
C LEU A 108 11.29 -8.74 0.28
N THR A 109 10.79 -9.89 0.73
CA THR A 109 10.84 -10.30 2.15
C THR A 109 12.28 -10.49 2.64
N ILE A 110 13.15 -11.08 1.82
CA ILE A 110 14.58 -11.23 2.12
C ILE A 110 15.23 -9.87 2.29
N ASP A 111 15.01 -8.95 1.36
CA ASP A 111 15.58 -7.60 1.43
C ASP A 111 15.04 -6.81 2.62
N ILE A 112 13.76 -6.94 2.96
CA ILE A 112 13.19 -6.30 4.17
C ILE A 112 13.85 -6.81 5.45
N LYS A 113 14.08 -8.12 5.56
CA LYS A 113 14.79 -8.71 6.70
C LYS A 113 16.23 -8.24 6.79
N ARG A 114 16.92 -8.11 5.66
CA ARG A 114 18.33 -7.69 5.57
C ARG A 114 18.52 -6.18 5.84
N LEU A 115 17.70 -5.34 5.25
CA LEU A 115 17.86 -3.89 5.25
C LEU A 115 17.03 -3.18 6.33
N GLY A 116 16.05 -3.87 6.91
CA GLY A 116 15.10 -3.30 7.86
C GLY A 116 13.93 -2.57 7.18
N LYS A 117 12.78 -2.60 7.82
CA LYS A 117 11.52 -2.03 7.33
C LYS A 117 11.61 -0.53 7.00
N ASN A 118 12.47 0.20 7.69
CA ASN A 118 12.63 1.64 7.55
C ASN A 118 13.17 2.08 6.17
N ASN A 119 13.72 1.15 5.40
CA ASN A 119 14.22 1.41 4.05
C ASN A 119 13.18 1.09 2.97
N PHE A 120 11.94 0.84 3.35
CA PHE A 120 10.86 0.52 2.42
C PHE A 120 9.71 1.50 2.57
N LYS A 121 9.44 2.28 1.51
CA LYS A 121 8.30 3.17 1.41
C LYS A 121 7.09 2.38 0.92
N ARG A 122 5.96 2.50 1.60
CA ARG A 122 4.70 1.84 1.23
C ARG A 122 3.69 2.87 0.77
N GLU A 123 3.17 2.73 -0.44
CA GLU A 123 2.24 3.68 -1.04
C GLU A 123 1.02 2.95 -1.57
N VAL A 124 -0.15 3.44 -1.21
CA VAL A 124 -1.42 3.05 -1.82
C VAL A 124 -1.52 3.78 -3.15
N LEU A 125 -1.77 3.03 -4.24
CA LEU A 125 -1.98 3.59 -5.57
C LEU A 125 -3.46 3.81 -5.84
N PHE A 126 -4.29 2.81 -5.51
CA PHE A 126 -5.73 2.84 -5.78
C PHE A 126 -6.51 2.12 -4.68
N TYR A 127 -7.58 2.72 -4.19
CA TYR A 127 -8.61 2.05 -3.42
C TYR A 127 -9.62 1.39 -4.35
N CYS A 128 -10.04 0.16 -4.03
CA CYS A 128 -10.95 -0.63 -4.85
C CYS A 128 -12.18 -1.06 -4.06
N HIS A 129 -13.35 -1.00 -4.70
CA HIS A 129 -14.64 -1.25 -4.07
C HIS A 129 -15.16 -2.67 -4.34
N SER A 130 -14.50 -3.41 -5.21
CA SER A 130 -14.81 -4.83 -5.47
C SER A 130 -13.55 -5.69 -5.61
N LYS A 131 -13.68 -7.00 -5.41
CA LYS A 131 -12.56 -7.93 -5.63
C LYS A 131 -12.17 -8.06 -7.10
N ALA A 132 -13.13 -7.91 -8.01
CA ALA A 132 -12.88 -7.94 -9.44
C ALA A 132 -12.08 -6.71 -9.87
N GLU A 133 -12.51 -5.52 -9.44
CA GLU A 133 -11.81 -4.26 -9.64
C GLU A 133 -10.38 -4.33 -9.08
N LEU A 134 -10.23 -4.79 -7.83
CA LEU A 134 -8.93 -4.93 -7.18
C LEU A 134 -7.96 -5.81 -7.99
N SER A 135 -8.44 -6.93 -8.54
CA SER A 135 -7.62 -7.83 -9.36
C SER A 135 -7.31 -7.24 -10.74
N TYR A 136 -8.28 -6.51 -11.31
CA TYR A 136 -8.11 -5.85 -12.60
C TYR A 136 -7.10 -4.70 -12.52
N VAL A 137 -7.26 -3.81 -11.51
CA VAL A 137 -6.38 -2.66 -11.34
C VAL A 137 -4.95 -3.09 -11.02
N GLU A 138 -4.76 -4.11 -10.15
CA GLU A 138 -3.43 -4.66 -9.90
C GLU A 138 -2.76 -5.14 -11.19
N ALA A 139 -3.44 -5.97 -11.99
CA ALA A 139 -2.89 -6.49 -13.23
C ALA A 139 -2.62 -5.37 -14.25
N ARG A 140 -3.53 -4.40 -14.36
CA ARG A 140 -3.36 -3.22 -15.21
C ARG A 140 -2.07 -2.47 -14.86
N GLU A 141 -1.84 -2.18 -13.58
CA GLU A 141 -0.64 -1.49 -13.12
C GLU A 141 0.63 -2.32 -13.36
N GLN A 142 0.57 -3.63 -13.14
CA GLN A 142 1.70 -4.52 -13.38
C GLN A 142 2.07 -4.58 -14.88
N PHE A 143 1.10 -4.67 -15.79
CA PHE A 143 1.34 -4.66 -17.24
C PHE A 143 1.80 -3.28 -17.72
N ALA A 144 1.13 -2.20 -17.30
CA ALA A 144 1.48 -0.84 -17.73
C ALA A 144 2.92 -0.46 -17.33
N ARG A 145 3.40 -0.99 -16.20
CA ARG A 145 4.76 -0.75 -15.72
C ARG A 145 5.76 -1.81 -16.14
N LYS A 146 5.33 -2.80 -16.93
CA LYS A 146 6.19 -3.87 -17.45
C LYS A 146 7.02 -4.55 -16.35
N VAL A 147 6.37 -4.90 -15.24
CA VAL A 147 7.06 -5.35 -14.02
C VAL A 147 7.84 -6.65 -14.19
N LEU A 148 7.55 -7.46 -15.21
CA LEU A 148 8.28 -8.69 -15.51
C LEU A 148 9.40 -8.49 -16.54
N GLU A 149 9.48 -7.31 -17.16
CA GLU A 149 10.46 -6.99 -18.20
C GLU A 149 11.63 -6.16 -17.63
N SER A 150 11.67 -5.95 -16.31
CA SER A 150 12.68 -5.08 -15.68
C SER A 150 13.10 -5.61 -14.32
N ASP A 151 14.41 -5.63 -14.07
CA ASP A 151 15.01 -5.95 -12.78
C ASP A 151 14.71 -4.91 -11.69
N ALA A 152 14.10 -3.77 -12.07
CA ALA A 152 13.66 -2.73 -11.14
C ALA A 152 12.47 -3.18 -10.29
N TYR A 153 11.89 -4.36 -10.54
CA TYR A 153 10.76 -4.88 -9.79
C TYR A 153 11.07 -6.18 -9.07
N TYR A 154 10.42 -6.39 -7.92
CA TYR A 154 10.43 -7.65 -7.17
C TYR A 154 9.34 -8.63 -7.65
N ASN A 155 8.50 -8.21 -8.60
CA ASN A 155 7.44 -9.03 -9.15
C ASN A 155 8.00 -10.16 -10.00
N GLY A 156 7.75 -11.41 -9.64
CA GLY A 156 8.20 -12.59 -10.39
C GLY A 156 7.13 -13.22 -11.29
N HIS A 157 5.86 -12.82 -11.13
CA HIS A 157 4.75 -13.31 -11.96
C HIS A 157 3.54 -12.38 -11.86
N ILE A 158 2.69 -12.42 -12.90
CA ILE A 158 1.38 -11.77 -12.90
C ILE A 158 0.32 -12.86 -12.96
N ARG A 159 -0.60 -12.85 -11.99
CA ARG A 159 -1.74 -13.77 -11.94
C ARG A 159 -3.03 -12.99 -11.93
N VAL A 160 -3.82 -13.10 -13.00
CA VAL A 160 -5.10 -12.43 -13.11
C VAL A 160 -6.20 -13.38 -13.58
N ARG A 161 -7.38 -13.27 -12.95
CA ARG A 161 -8.62 -13.87 -13.43
C ARG A 161 -9.74 -12.86 -13.19
N VAL A 162 -10.18 -12.20 -14.24
CA VAL A 162 -11.16 -11.11 -14.19
C VAL A 162 -12.21 -11.32 -15.28
N HIS A 163 -13.45 -11.00 -14.97
CA HIS A 163 -14.59 -11.01 -15.91
C HIS A 163 -15.13 -9.58 -16.04
N GLY A 164 -15.44 -9.14 -17.27
CA GLY A 164 -15.96 -7.79 -17.54
C GLY A 164 -17.21 -7.45 -16.74
N LYS A 165 -18.11 -8.42 -16.48
CA LYS A 165 -19.30 -8.25 -15.64
C LYS A 165 -18.99 -7.74 -14.22
N GLY A 166 -17.79 -8.01 -13.68
CA GLY A 166 -17.38 -7.55 -12.36
C GLY A 166 -16.72 -6.17 -12.37
N ILE A 167 -16.43 -5.62 -13.54
CA ILE A 167 -15.75 -4.33 -13.74
C ILE A 167 -16.75 -3.27 -14.22
N LEU A 168 -17.59 -3.62 -15.20
CA LEU A 168 -18.60 -2.71 -15.72
C LEU A 168 -19.69 -2.52 -14.65
N LYS A 169 -19.71 -1.36 -14.04
CA LYS A 169 -20.88 -0.92 -13.24
C LYS A 169 -21.99 -0.59 -14.24
N LYS A 170 -23.08 -1.32 -14.19
CA LYS A 170 -24.33 -0.92 -14.83
C LYS A 170 -24.99 0.19 -14.03
#